data_90af6275bb9a8917bd228cd2932ac76f
#
_entry.id   90af6275bb9a8917bd228cd2932ac76f
#
_cell.length_a   1.000
_cell.length_b   1.000
_cell.length_c   1.000
_cell.angle_alpha   90.00
_cell.angle_beta   90.00
_cell.angle_gamma   90.00
#
_symmetry.space_group_name_H-M   'P 1'
#
loop_
_entity.id
_entity.type
_entity.pdbx_description
1 polymer ?
#
loop_
_entity_poly.entity_id
_entity_poly.type
_entity_poly.pdbx_seq_one_letter_code
_entity_poly.pdbx_strand_id
1 'polypeptide(L)'
;MKKSFRLCCLACVTTLALALGACSSKPSTSSTNNSNNQVSTYHKKDVTGPAASFDWNAKVEPTNYERTFVETNSGSQFNKTLDRTKDAAENLEKKKKEISNPKVQTVLKIVDAVFVNQENFDLVVKSAGASNQEELFDKIWNEYLVPELTKIRPNFSNDTIFEYKGEKYPLKIYAPMFFKVNTNALGKAGAYTLEDYKVEGDMVYLKFMSPAVDTYQYEVKASYHTDKLEFFRGMVEEQQKILNTDYAKAMNIRFVYQLAALDFKANNYVDLEGMDYLDRNTHYLAIKVDNNGEASLDNENLANLLQISMKASNEANKGKFE
;
A
#
# COMPACT_ATOMS: atom_id res chain seq x y z
N MET A 1 -21.66 -14.63 14.87
CA MET A 1 -21.33 -13.42 14.09
C MET A 1 -19.88 -13.04 14.30
N LYS A 2 -18.90 -13.82 13.80
CA LYS A 2 -17.44 -13.59 13.97
C LYS A 2 -16.60 -13.90 12.72
N LYS A 3 -17.14 -13.82 11.49
CA LYS A 3 -16.42 -14.23 10.27
C LYS A 3 -16.21 -13.14 9.21
N SER A 4 -16.53 -11.86 9.47
CA SER A 4 -16.47 -10.84 8.39
C SER A 4 -15.29 -9.87 8.49
N PHE A 5 -14.29 -10.12 9.32
CA PHE A 5 -13.34 -9.11 9.79
C PHE A 5 -11.90 -9.22 9.28
N ARG A 6 -11.60 -10.13 8.34
CA ARG A 6 -10.23 -10.31 7.81
C ARG A 6 -9.98 -9.59 6.47
N LEU A 7 -10.82 -8.66 6.05
CA LEU A 7 -10.85 -8.20 4.67
C LEU A 7 -10.12 -6.87 4.37
N CYS A 8 -9.83 -6.00 5.33
CA CYS A 8 -9.37 -4.64 5.00
C CYS A 8 -7.87 -4.55 4.63
N CYS A 9 -6.95 -5.17 5.37
CA CYS A 9 -5.53 -5.17 4.98
C CYS A 9 -5.26 -6.04 3.74
N LEU A 10 -6.11 -7.05 3.51
CA LEU A 10 -6.09 -7.85 2.30
C LEU A 10 -6.59 -7.07 1.05
N ALA A 11 -7.28 -5.96 1.20
CA ALA A 11 -7.96 -5.29 0.08
C ALA A 11 -6.98 -4.72 -0.95
N CYS A 12 -5.85 -4.13 -0.56
CA CYS A 12 -4.88 -3.60 -1.53
C CYS A 12 -4.18 -4.72 -2.32
N VAL A 13 -3.78 -5.79 -1.63
CA VAL A 13 -3.10 -6.91 -2.25
C VAL A 13 -4.10 -7.90 -2.85
N THR A 14 -5.31 -8.05 -2.28
CA THR A 14 -6.35 -8.93 -2.84
C THR A 14 -7.04 -8.34 -4.06
N THR A 15 -7.19 -7.03 -4.19
CA THR A 15 -7.64 -6.45 -5.47
C THR A 15 -6.60 -6.68 -6.56
N LEU A 16 -5.32 -6.46 -6.28
CA LEU A 16 -4.23 -6.83 -7.18
C LEU A 16 -4.23 -8.35 -7.44
N ALA A 17 -4.34 -9.15 -6.39
CA ALA A 17 -4.33 -10.60 -6.47
C ALA A 17 -5.60 -11.19 -7.13
N LEU A 18 -6.79 -10.63 -6.92
CA LEU A 18 -8.04 -11.09 -7.55
C LEU A 18 -8.10 -10.74 -9.05
N ALA A 19 -7.62 -9.56 -9.43
CA ALA A 19 -7.53 -9.16 -10.83
C ALA A 19 -6.60 -10.08 -11.65
N LEU A 20 -5.44 -10.45 -11.07
CA LEU A 20 -4.48 -11.34 -11.71
C LEU A 20 -5.00 -12.79 -11.90
N GLY A 21 -6.00 -13.22 -11.12
CA GLY A 21 -6.63 -14.55 -11.26
C GLY A 21 -7.60 -14.66 -12.43
N ALA A 22 -8.11 -13.55 -12.90
CA ALA A 22 -9.00 -13.51 -14.04
C ALA A 22 -8.28 -13.70 -15.38
N CYS A 23 -6.95 -13.54 -15.43
CA CYS A 23 -6.15 -13.71 -16.64
C CYS A 23 -5.84 -15.18 -16.99
N SER A 24 -6.20 -16.16 -16.17
CA SER A 24 -5.92 -17.58 -16.44
C SER A 24 -7.08 -18.32 -17.09
N SER A 25 -7.66 -17.82 -18.17
CA SER A 25 -8.45 -18.64 -19.08
C SER A 25 -7.49 -19.52 -19.87
N LYS A 26 -7.63 -20.86 -19.74
CA LYS A 26 -6.92 -21.85 -20.57
C LYS A 26 -7.00 -21.45 -22.04
N PRO A 27 -5.89 -21.48 -22.81
CA PRO A 27 -6.00 -21.35 -24.24
C PRO A 27 -6.78 -22.57 -24.75
N SER A 28 -7.94 -22.35 -25.34
CA SER A 28 -8.62 -23.33 -26.15
C SER A 28 -7.71 -23.60 -27.36
N THR A 29 -7.28 -24.85 -27.48
CA THR A 29 -6.57 -25.37 -28.62
C THR A 29 -7.44 -25.26 -29.86
N SER A 30 -7.17 -24.29 -30.73
CA SER A 30 -7.41 -24.43 -32.19
C SER A 30 -6.62 -23.39 -32.98
N SER A 31 -5.93 -23.92 -33.97
CA SER A 31 -5.31 -23.32 -35.15
C SER A 31 -4.00 -22.55 -35.00
N THR A 32 -2.97 -23.25 -35.45
CA THR A 32 -1.72 -22.75 -36.04
C THR A 32 -1.85 -21.39 -36.74
N ASN A 33 -1.23 -20.38 -36.14
CA ASN A 33 -0.62 -19.30 -36.86
C ASN A 33 0.66 -18.89 -36.14
N ASN A 34 1.80 -19.06 -36.82
CA ASN A 34 3.10 -18.55 -36.44
C ASN A 34 3.05 -17.03 -36.28
N SER A 35 2.76 -16.56 -35.08
CA SER A 35 3.12 -15.22 -34.65
C SER A 35 4.27 -15.37 -33.65
N ASN A 36 5.43 -14.89 -34.06
CA ASN A 36 6.58 -14.67 -33.18
C ASN A 36 6.10 -13.90 -31.96
N ASN A 37 5.83 -14.61 -30.86
CA ASN A 37 5.71 -14.01 -29.54
C ASN A 37 7.10 -13.51 -29.12
N GLN A 38 7.49 -12.34 -29.62
CA GLN A 38 8.49 -11.54 -28.96
C GLN A 38 7.91 -11.19 -27.57
N VAL A 39 8.38 -11.88 -26.55
CA VAL A 39 8.21 -11.43 -25.18
C VAL A 39 8.88 -10.06 -25.11
N SER A 40 8.09 -9.01 -25.18
CA SER A 40 8.56 -7.64 -25.08
C SER A 40 9.03 -7.44 -23.65
N THR A 41 10.33 -7.54 -23.40
CA THR A 41 10.95 -7.16 -22.14
C THR A 41 10.89 -5.64 -22.03
N TYR A 42 9.86 -5.12 -21.39
CA TYR A 42 9.80 -3.72 -21.00
C TYR A 42 10.89 -3.45 -19.95
N HIS A 43 11.78 -2.51 -20.27
CA HIS A 43 12.74 -1.99 -19.30
C HIS A 43 12.25 -0.63 -18.79
N LYS A 44 12.58 -0.26 -17.53
CA LYS A 44 12.22 1.05 -16.96
C LYS A 44 12.62 2.24 -17.85
N LYS A 45 13.78 2.14 -18.49
CA LYS A 45 14.29 3.17 -19.42
C LYS A 45 13.42 3.35 -20.70
N ASP A 46 12.55 2.39 -21.00
CA ASP A 46 11.70 2.41 -22.18
C ASP A 46 10.30 2.95 -21.84
N VAL A 47 10.05 3.32 -20.58
CA VAL A 47 8.77 3.84 -20.10
C VAL A 47 8.67 5.31 -20.50
N THR A 48 7.64 5.64 -21.25
CA THR A 48 7.29 7.00 -21.65
C THR A 48 5.98 7.44 -20.99
N GLY A 49 5.73 8.75 -20.97
CA GLY A 49 4.50 9.27 -20.39
C GLY A 49 4.55 9.41 -18.85
N PRO A 50 3.41 9.31 -18.17
CA PRO A 50 3.28 9.62 -16.74
C PRO A 50 4.15 8.78 -15.82
N ALA A 51 4.35 7.51 -16.14
CA ALA A 51 5.21 6.63 -15.37
C ALA A 51 6.69 7.10 -15.37
N ALA A 52 7.14 7.72 -16.45
CA ALA A 52 8.49 8.28 -16.55
C ALA A 52 8.68 9.54 -15.69
N SER A 53 7.60 10.24 -15.38
CA SER A 53 7.57 11.45 -14.55
C SER A 53 7.06 11.22 -13.13
N PHE A 54 6.92 9.96 -12.70
CA PHE A 54 6.45 9.64 -11.37
C PHE A 54 7.42 10.14 -10.30
N ASP A 55 6.89 10.92 -9.36
CA ASP A 55 7.69 11.48 -8.27
C ASP A 55 7.80 10.51 -7.09
N TRP A 56 8.89 9.75 -7.07
CA TRP A 56 9.21 8.82 -5.99
C TRP A 56 9.45 9.51 -4.65
N ASN A 57 9.80 10.78 -4.64
CA ASN A 57 10.06 11.55 -3.44
C ASN A 57 8.85 12.37 -2.99
N ALA A 58 7.73 12.27 -3.69
CA ALA A 58 6.50 12.95 -3.28
C ALA A 58 6.15 12.56 -1.85
N LYS A 59 5.81 13.57 -1.05
CA LYS A 59 5.39 13.46 0.34
C LYS A 59 3.97 14.00 0.48
N VAL A 60 3.28 13.56 1.49
CA VAL A 60 1.97 14.08 1.85
C VAL A 60 2.03 14.72 3.23
N GLU A 61 1.33 15.83 3.38
CA GLU A 61 1.16 16.44 4.68
C GLU A 61 0.15 15.63 5.52
N PRO A 62 0.34 15.53 6.83
CA PRO A 62 -0.66 14.98 7.73
C PRO A 62 -2.02 15.65 7.50
N THR A 63 -3.09 14.90 7.59
CA THR A 63 -4.43 15.41 7.39
C THR A 63 -4.73 16.48 8.47
N ASN A 64 -5.10 17.66 8.05
CA ASN A 64 -5.63 18.66 8.96
C ASN A 64 -7.11 18.37 9.23
N TYR A 65 -7.37 17.54 10.22
CA TYR A 65 -8.73 17.12 10.58
C TYR A 65 -9.63 18.28 11.00
N GLU A 66 -9.07 19.35 11.58
CA GLU A 66 -9.85 20.54 11.97
C GLU A 66 -10.38 21.27 10.74
N ARG A 67 -9.54 21.45 9.74
CA ARG A 67 -9.94 22.07 8.48
C ARG A 67 -10.95 21.21 7.72
N THR A 68 -10.70 19.91 7.63
CA THR A 68 -11.61 18.97 6.95
C THR A 68 -12.98 18.94 7.62
N PHE A 69 -13.02 19.03 8.94
CA PHE A 69 -14.27 19.10 9.69
C PHE A 69 -15.12 20.33 9.32
N VAL A 70 -14.51 21.50 9.22
CA VAL A 70 -15.20 22.76 8.84
C VAL A 70 -15.74 22.67 7.42
N GLU A 71 -15.00 22.04 6.51
CA GLU A 71 -15.37 21.93 5.09
C GLU A 71 -16.48 20.90 4.85
N THR A 72 -16.51 19.78 5.58
CA THR A 72 -17.44 18.67 5.30
C THR A 72 -18.72 18.69 6.11
N ASN A 73 -18.75 19.39 7.24
CA ASN A 73 -19.91 19.52 8.16
C ASN A 73 -20.67 18.20 8.37
N SER A 74 -19.98 17.07 8.30
CA SER A 74 -20.55 15.74 8.27
C SER A 74 -20.54 15.10 9.66
N GLY A 75 -21.52 15.46 10.48
CA GLY A 75 -22.08 14.66 11.54
C GLY A 75 -21.16 14.15 12.68
N SER A 76 -21.80 13.53 13.65
CA SER A 76 -21.23 13.05 14.92
C SER A 76 -20.09 12.00 14.78
N GLN A 77 -20.03 11.28 13.67
CA GLN A 77 -19.05 10.23 13.45
C GLN A 77 -17.66 10.81 13.11
N PHE A 78 -17.62 11.85 12.30
CA PHE A 78 -16.38 12.56 11.97
C PHE A 78 -15.74 13.23 13.19
N ASN A 79 -16.55 13.83 14.07
CA ASN A 79 -16.06 14.42 15.32
C ASN A 79 -15.36 13.38 16.22
N LYS A 80 -15.94 12.19 16.33
CA LYS A 80 -15.33 11.10 17.10
C LYS A 80 -13.99 10.65 16.52
N THR A 81 -13.87 10.60 15.21
CA THR A 81 -12.61 10.27 14.53
C THR A 81 -11.55 11.34 14.77
N LEU A 82 -11.92 12.61 14.71
CA LEU A 82 -11.03 13.74 15.00
C LEU A 82 -10.50 13.69 16.44
N ASP A 83 -11.40 13.56 17.41
CA ASP A 83 -11.05 13.48 18.82
C ASP A 83 -10.11 12.29 19.10
N ARG A 84 -10.42 11.12 18.57
CA ARG A 84 -9.56 9.92 18.69
C ARG A 84 -8.17 10.12 18.09
N THR A 85 -8.07 10.85 16.98
CA THR A 85 -6.78 11.13 16.34
C THR A 85 -5.93 12.07 17.21
N LYS A 86 -6.53 13.12 17.79
CA LYS A 86 -5.85 13.99 18.74
C LYS A 86 -5.40 13.22 19.97
N ASP A 87 -6.29 12.45 20.58
CA ASP A 87 -5.98 11.61 21.74
C ASP A 87 -4.87 10.61 21.43
N ALA A 88 -4.88 10.00 20.24
CA ALA A 88 -3.84 9.07 19.81
C ALA A 88 -2.48 9.75 19.68
N ALA A 89 -2.42 10.96 19.10
CA ALA A 89 -1.18 11.73 18.95
C ALA A 89 -0.62 12.14 20.31
N GLU A 90 -1.45 12.67 21.21
CA GLU A 90 -1.04 13.08 22.56
C GLU A 90 -0.56 11.89 23.38
N ASN A 91 -1.27 10.76 23.34
CA ASN A 91 -0.90 9.53 24.03
C ASN A 91 0.39 8.92 23.49
N LEU A 92 0.59 8.99 22.16
CA LEU A 92 1.82 8.51 21.53
C LEU A 92 3.03 9.31 22.04
N GLU A 93 2.95 10.64 22.02
CA GLU A 93 4.03 11.51 22.50
C GLU A 93 4.32 11.32 23.99
N LYS A 94 3.29 11.09 24.80
CA LYS A 94 3.46 10.77 26.22
C LYS A 94 4.20 9.44 26.39
N LYS A 95 3.76 8.37 25.71
CA LYS A 95 4.40 7.05 25.77
C LYS A 95 5.85 7.09 25.30
N LYS A 96 6.15 7.81 24.22
CA LYS A 96 7.53 7.97 23.71
C LYS A 96 8.46 8.57 24.77
N LYS A 97 7.99 9.58 25.54
CA LYS A 97 8.78 10.20 26.62
C LYS A 97 9.07 9.24 27.77
N GLU A 98 8.22 8.27 28.01
CA GLU A 98 8.39 7.26 29.06
C GLU A 98 9.37 6.13 28.64
N ILE A 99 9.64 5.98 27.34
CA ILE A 99 10.52 4.93 26.80
C ILE A 99 11.97 5.41 26.80
N SER A 100 12.78 4.84 27.68
CA SER A 100 14.21 5.16 27.78
C SER A 100 15.13 4.23 26.97
N ASN A 101 14.64 3.09 26.48
CA ASN A 101 15.46 2.14 25.72
C ASN A 101 15.81 2.71 24.34
N PRO A 102 17.11 2.88 24.01
CA PRO A 102 17.54 3.52 22.78
C PRO A 102 17.21 2.70 21.52
N LYS A 103 17.19 1.36 21.61
CA LYS A 103 16.80 0.50 20.48
C LYS A 103 15.33 0.71 20.14
N VAL A 104 14.46 0.80 21.16
CA VAL A 104 13.02 1.06 20.96
C VAL A 104 12.81 2.45 20.37
N GLN A 105 13.54 3.46 20.87
CA GLN A 105 13.46 4.81 20.29
C GLN A 105 13.88 4.86 18.80
N THR A 106 14.89 4.08 18.42
CA THR A 106 15.28 3.95 16.99
C THR A 106 14.16 3.35 16.16
N VAL A 107 13.50 2.30 16.66
CA VAL A 107 12.38 1.65 15.96
C VAL A 107 11.17 2.59 15.84
N LEU A 108 10.86 3.32 16.91
CA LEU A 108 9.75 4.29 16.88
C LEU A 108 9.98 5.39 15.85
N LYS A 109 11.22 5.87 15.64
CA LYS A 109 11.53 6.83 14.57
C LYS A 109 11.22 6.27 13.17
N ILE A 110 11.43 4.97 12.95
CA ILE A 110 11.12 4.32 11.68
C ILE A 110 9.61 4.22 11.48
N VAL A 111 8.85 3.86 12.53
CA VAL A 111 7.38 3.81 12.48
C VAL A 111 6.80 5.22 12.31
N ASP A 112 7.37 6.22 13.01
CA ASP A 112 7.00 7.63 12.84
C ASP A 112 7.20 8.12 11.40
N ALA A 113 8.28 7.68 10.76
CA ALA A 113 8.58 8.05 9.38
C ALA A 113 7.53 7.53 8.38
N VAL A 114 6.72 6.55 8.76
CA VAL A 114 5.60 6.08 7.93
C VAL A 114 4.29 6.79 8.28
N PHE A 115 3.96 6.92 9.57
CA PHE A 115 2.62 7.30 10.02
C PHE A 115 2.51 8.73 10.56
N VAL A 116 3.62 9.37 10.96
CA VAL A 116 3.59 10.67 11.64
C VAL A 116 4.26 11.76 10.81
N ASN A 117 5.49 11.51 10.33
CA ASN A 117 6.26 12.51 9.58
C ASN A 117 7.11 11.87 8.49
N GLN A 118 6.60 11.84 7.27
CA GLN A 118 7.29 11.25 6.11
C GLN A 118 8.52 12.03 5.63
N GLU A 119 8.84 13.19 6.18
CA GLU A 119 10.12 13.85 5.89
C GLU A 119 11.32 12.97 6.25
N ASN A 120 11.15 12.10 7.24
CA ASN A 120 12.15 11.16 7.70
C ASN A 120 12.07 9.78 7.03
N PHE A 121 11.34 9.64 5.91
CA PHE A 121 11.13 8.34 5.24
C PHE A 121 12.43 7.68 4.79
N ASP A 122 13.51 8.42 4.63
CA ASP A 122 14.84 7.89 4.38
C ASP A 122 15.36 6.94 5.47
N LEU A 123 14.82 7.01 6.70
CA LEU A 123 15.10 6.04 7.75
C LEU A 123 14.54 4.65 7.39
N VAL A 124 13.36 4.60 6.78
CA VAL A 124 12.75 3.35 6.27
C VAL A 124 13.59 2.81 5.12
N VAL A 125 13.95 3.67 4.16
CA VAL A 125 14.79 3.32 3.01
C VAL A 125 16.10 2.70 3.48
N LYS A 126 16.81 3.37 4.38
CA LYS A 126 18.08 2.90 4.92
C LYS A 126 17.93 1.58 5.69
N SER A 127 16.90 1.46 6.53
CA SER A 127 16.69 0.25 7.33
C SER A 127 16.35 -0.97 6.48
N ALA A 128 15.77 -0.76 5.30
CA ALA A 128 15.50 -1.81 4.30
C ALA A 128 16.73 -2.14 3.42
N GLY A 129 17.85 -1.44 3.60
CA GLY A 129 19.05 -1.61 2.79
C GLY A 129 18.87 -1.14 1.33
N ALA A 130 18.02 -0.16 1.10
CA ALA A 130 17.82 0.48 -0.20
C ALA A 130 18.55 1.84 -0.27
N SER A 131 18.88 2.31 -1.47
CA SER A 131 19.57 3.58 -1.69
C SER A 131 18.60 4.75 -1.86
N ASN A 132 17.37 4.47 -2.26
CA ASN A 132 16.31 5.45 -2.49
C ASN A 132 14.92 4.79 -2.47
N GLN A 133 13.87 5.60 -2.54
CA GLN A 133 12.49 5.11 -2.45
C GLN A 133 12.10 4.22 -3.64
N GLU A 134 12.55 4.54 -4.85
CA GLU A 134 12.29 3.71 -6.02
C GLU A 134 12.85 2.29 -5.83
N GLU A 135 14.11 2.18 -5.42
CA GLU A 135 14.75 0.89 -5.14
C GLU A 135 14.03 0.14 -4.01
N LEU A 136 13.58 0.86 -2.96
CA LEU A 136 12.81 0.26 -1.87
C LEU A 136 11.56 -0.45 -2.38
N PHE A 137 10.74 0.23 -3.18
CA PHE A 137 9.48 -0.34 -3.68
C PHE A 137 9.71 -1.41 -4.74
N ASP A 138 10.73 -1.28 -5.57
CA ASP A 138 11.15 -2.33 -6.49
C ASP A 138 11.61 -3.60 -5.76
N LYS A 139 12.37 -3.42 -4.69
CA LYS A 139 12.83 -4.53 -3.84
C LYS A 139 11.66 -5.26 -3.19
N ILE A 140 10.74 -4.53 -2.55
CA ILE A 140 9.54 -5.14 -1.96
C ILE A 140 8.73 -5.88 -3.02
N TRP A 141 8.53 -5.28 -4.19
CA TRP A 141 7.79 -5.91 -5.28
C TRP A 141 8.46 -7.20 -5.74
N ASN A 142 9.74 -7.14 -6.10
CA ASN A 142 10.43 -8.26 -6.73
C ASN A 142 10.85 -9.36 -5.74
N GLU A 143 11.27 -9.00 -4.52
CA GLU A 143 11.85 -9.95 -3.56
C GLU A 143 10.81 -10.52 -2.58
N TYR A 144 9.67 -9.83 -2.37
CA TYR A 144 8.63 -10.27 -1.45
C TYR A 144 7.30 -10.54 -2.15
N LEU A 145 6.71 -9.54 -2.81
CA LEU A 145 5.34 -9.68 -3.35
C LEU A 145 5.25 -10.63 -4.53
N VAL A 146 6.15 -10.54 -5.50
CA VAL A 146 6.16 -11.44 -6.66
C VAL A 146 6.31 -12.91 -6.25
N PRO A 147 7.24 -13.30 -5.36
CA PRO A 147 7.32 -14.66 -4.84
C PRO A 147 6.05 -15.13 -4.12
N GLU A 148 5.45 -14.29 -3.27
CA GLU A 148 4.21 -14.64 -2.56
C GLU A 148 3.02 -14.77 -3.53
N LEU A 149 2.89 -13.86 -4.49
CA LEU A 149 1.88 -13.95 -5.55
C LEU A 149 2.02 -15.23 -6.38
N THR A 150 3.25 -15.61 -6.72
CA THR A 150 3.52 -16.82 -7.49
C THR A 150 3.15 -18.10 -6.71
N LYS A 151 3.35 -18.12 -5.38
CA LYS A 151 2.91 -19.25 -4.53
C LYS A 151 1.38 -19.41 -4.54
N ILE A 152 0.65 -18.29 -4.46
CA ILE A 152 -0.82 -18.30 -4.44
C ILE A 152 -1.39 -18.55 -5.85
N ARG A 153 -0.68 -18.10 -6.88
CA ARG A 153 -1.09 -18.13 -8.29
C ARG A 153 0.06 -18.60 -9.17
N PRO A 154 0.16 -19.89 -9.43
CA PRO A 154 1.27 -20.45 -10.22
C PRO A 154 1.40 -19.87 -11.64
N ASN A 155 0.33 -19.30 -12.19
CA ASN A 155 0.30 -18.66 -13.52
C ASN A 155 0.54 -17.15 -13.47
N PHE A 156 0.89 -16.58 -12.29
CA PHE A 156 1.23 -15.18 -12.20
C PHE A 156 2.50 -14.87 -12.99
N SER A 157 2.46 -13.78 -13.76
CA SER A 157 3.63 -13.28 -14.49
C SER A 157 3.88 -11.81 -14.17
N ASN A 158 5.07 -11.51 -13.67
CA ASN A 158 5.53 -10.14 -13.44
C ASN A 158 5.69 -9.34 -14.76
N ASP A 159 5.83 -10.02 -15.90
CA ASP A 159 5.91 -9.40 -17.23
C ASP A 159 4.54 -9.13 -17.86
N THR A 160 3.44 -9.27 -17.10
CA THR A 160 2.09 -8.95 -17.57
C THR A 160 2.01 -7.48 -17.98
N ILE A 161 1.48 -7.24 -19.18
CA ILE A 161 1.16 -5.89 -19.66
C ILE A 161 -0.35 -5.82 -19.80
N PHE A 162 -0.96 -4.91 -19.06
CA PHE A 162 -2.38 -4.59 -19.23
C PHE A 162 -2.53 -3.55 -20.33
N GLU A 163 -3.61 -3.65 -21.10
CA GLU A 163 -3.88 -2.72 -22.19
C GLU A 163 -5.36 -2.32 -22.20
N TYR A 164 -5.61 -1.03 -22.39
CA TYR A 164 -6.95 -0.52 -22.59
C TYR A 164 -6.93 0.62 -23.62
N LYS A 165 -7.68 0.45 -24.73
CA LYS A 165 -7.78 1.44 -25.82
C LYS A 165 -6.41 1.92 -26.35
N GLY A 166 -5.43 1.00 -26.42
CA GLY A 166 -4.09 1.27 -26.94
C GLY A 166 -3.09 1.80 -25.93
N GLU A 167 -3.52 2.16 -24.72
CA GLU A 167 -2.61 2.50 -23.61
C GLU A 167 -2.13 1.22 -22.89
N LYS A 168 -0.85 1.17 -22.54
CA LYS A 168 -0.18 0.00 -21.95
C LYS A 168 0.31 0.27 -20.55
N TYR A 169 0.05 -0.66 -19.65
CA TYR A 169 0.37 -0.58 -18.23
C TYR A 169 1.18 -1.84 -17.81
N PRO A 170 2.52 -1.83 -17.96
CA PRO A 170 3.36 -2.94 -17.53
C PRO A 170 3.33 -3.09 -16.00
N LEU A 171 2.90 -4.26 -15.53
CA LEU A 171 2.70 -4.54 -14.10
C LEU A 171 3.95 -4.26 -13.27
N LYS A 172 5.12 -4.73 -13.72
CA LYS A 172 6.39 -4.55 -13.01
C LYS A 172 6.83 -3.08 -12.84
N ILE A 173 6.27 -2.17 -13.63
CA ILE A 173 6.54 -0.73 -13.53
C ILE A 173 5.52 -0.06 -12.61
N TYR A 174 4.24 -0.35 -12.81
CA TYR A 174 3.16 0.35 -12.11
C TYR A 174 2.88 -0.19 -10.70
N ALA A 175 3.15 -1.48 -10.43
CA ALA A 175 2.88 -2.05 -9.11
C ALA A 175 3.75 -1.41 -8.00
N PRO A 176 5.08 -1.23 -8.16
CA PRO A 176 5.88 -0.47 -7.20
C PRO A 176 5.37 0.95 -6.96
N MET A 177 4.96 1.66 -8.02
CA MET A 177 4.36 3.00 -7.93
C MET A 177 3.08 2.98 -7.10
N PHE A 178 2.20 2.01 -7.34
CA PHE A 178 0.96 1.84 -6.60
C PHE A 178 1.22 1.67 -5.10
N PHE A 179 2.20 0.87 -4.71
CA PHE A 179 2.57 0.71 -3.31
C PHE A 179 3.19 1.97 -2.71
N LYS A 180 3.96 2.73 -3.50
CA LYS A 180 4.45 4.04 -3.05
C LYS A 180 3.30 5.00 -2.76
N VAL A 181 2.31 5.08 -3.64
CA VAL A 181 1.12 5.93 -3.45
C VAL A 181 0.35 5.52 -2.19
N ASN A 182 0.14 4.22 -1.98
CA ASN A 182 -0.50 3.73 -0.75
C ASN A 182 0.30 4.08 0.50
N THR A 183 1.62 3.94 0.46
CA THR A 183 2.50 4.32 1.57
C THR A 183 2.43 5.83 1.85
N ASN A 184 2.33 6.66 0.82
CA ASN A 184 2.14 8.10 1.02
C ASN A 184 0.82 8.39 1.77
N ALA A 185 -0.25 7.64 1.48
CA ALA A 185 -1.50 7.80 2.22
C ALA A 185 -1.34 7.57 3.73
N LEU A 186 -0.49 6.63 4.14
CA LEU A 186 -0.22 6.36 5.56
C LEU A 186 0.34 7.59 6.28
N GLY A 187 1.11 8.43 5.59
CA GLY A 187 1.63 9.69 6.14
C GLY A 187 0.56 10.71 6.52
N LYS A 188 -0.66 10.55 6.01
CA LYS A 188 -1.80 11.39 6.40
C LYS A 188 -2.32 11.07 7.81
N ALA A 189 -1.92 9.94 8.41
CA ALA A 189 -2.41 9.51 9.71
C ALA A 189 -2.07 10.50 10.82
N GLY A 190 -0.85 11.03 10.82
CA GLY A 190 -0.35 11.93 11.87
C GLY A 190 -0.14 11.27 13.22
N ALA A 191 -0.64 10.04 13.43
CA ALA A 191 -0.52 9.29 14.67
C ALA A 191 -0.75 7.78 14.46
N TYR A 192 -0.35 7.00 15.45
CA TYR A 192 -0.73 5.59 15.65
C TYR A 192 -0.84 5.30 17.14
N THR A 193 -1.46 4.21 17.52
CA THR A 193 -1.56 3.82 18.93
C THR A 193 -0.50 2.76 19.23
N LEU A 194 0.55 3.14 19.96
CA LEU A 194 1.53 2.19 20.49
C LEU A 194 0.88 1.43 21.67
N GLU A 195 0.73 0.11 21.53
CA GLU A 195 0.16 -0.72 22.60
C GLU A 195 1.24 -1.26 23.52
N ASP A 196 2.24 -1.95 22.97
CA ASP A 196 3.28 -2.62 23.73
C ASP A 196 4.58 -2.73 22.94
N TYR A 197 5.68 -3.05 23.61
CA TYR A 197 6.96 -3.38 23.01
C TYR A 197 7.73 -4.39 23.85
N LYS A 198 8.61 -5.17 23.18
CA LYS A 198 9.56 -6.09 23.84
C LYS A 198 10.92 -5.97 23.17
N VAL A 199 11.97 -6.22 23.96
CA VAL A 199 13.35 -6.23 23.45
C VAL A 199 13.99 -7.56 23.82
N GLU A 200 14.48 -8.28 22.82
CA GLU A 200 15.18 -9.55 22.98
C GLU A 200 16.52 -9.47 22.21
N GLY A 201 17.60 -9.20 22.93
CA GLY A 201 18.91 -8.97 22.31
C GLY A 201 18.92 -7.77 21.38
N ASP A 202 19.12 -8.02 20.10
CA ASP A 202 19.08 -6.99 19.06
C ASP A 202 17.70 -6.80 18.43
N MET A 203 16.73 -7.66 18.75
CA MET A 203 15.39 -7.57 18.20
C MET A 203 14.49 -6.70 19.07
N VAL A 204 13.81 -5.76 18.45
CA VAL A 204 12.74 -4.96 19.04
C VAL A 204 11.44 -5.38 18.39
N TYR A 205 10.50 -5.78 19.20
CA TYR A 205 9.13 -6.11 18.80
C TYR A 205 8.21 -4.97 19.21
N LEU A 206 7.35 -4.52 18.30
CA LEU A 206 6.31 -3.54 18.57
C LEU A 206 4.93 -4.12 18.29
N LYS A 207 3.98 -3.80 19.18
CA LYS A 207 2.56 -3.97 18.95
C LYS A 207 1.92 -2.60 18.86
N PHE A 208 1.31 -2.27 17.73
CA PHE A 208 0.67 -0.98 17.52
C PHE A 208 -0.53 -1.09 16.58
N MET A 209 -1.42 -0.10 16.65
CA MET A 209 -2.57 0.04 15.76
C MET A 209 -2.41 1.31 14.92
N SER A 210 -2.79 1.24 13.65
CA SER A 210 -2.74 2.36 12.71
C SER A 210 -3.98 2.41 11.82
N PRO A 211 -4.29 3.55 11.21
CA PRO A 211 -5.32 3.64 10.17
C PRO A 211 -4.98 2.75 8.97
N ALA A 212 -6.01 2.32 8.25
CA ALA A 212 -5.87 1.61 6.98
C ALA A 212 -6.03 2.55 5.78
N VAL A 213 -5.44 2.19 4.65
CA VAL A 213 -5.58 2.94 3.40
C VAL A 213 -6.95 2.68 2.78
N ASP A 214 -7.70 3.73 2.46
CA ASP A 214 -8.96 3.65 1.71
C ASP A 214 -8.69 3.67 0.20
N THR A 215 -8.45 2.50 -0.36
CA THR A 215 -8.17 2.33 -1.79
C THR A 215 -9.35 2.67 -2.69
N TYR A 216 -10.57 2.55 -2.19
CA TYR A 216 -11.77 2.90 -2.97
C TYR A 216 -11.86 4.41 -3.21
N GLN A 217 -11.65 5.21 -2.17
CA GLN A 217 -11.64 6.68 -2.31
C GLN A 217 -10.55 7.16 -3.25
N TYR A 218 -9.41 6.49 -3.28
CA TYR A 218 -8.35 6.77 -4.23
C TYR A 218 -8.84 6.69 -5.69
N GLU A 219 -9.46 5.58 -6.07
CA GLU A 219 -9.97 5.39 -7.43
C GLU A 219 -10.97 6.49 -7.82
N VAL A 220 -11.89 6.81 -6.91
CA VAL A 220 -12.90 7.85 -7.12
C VAL A 220 -12.26 9.22 -7.28
N LYS A 221 -11.42 9.63 -6.34
CA LYS A 221 -10.80 10.96 -6.34
C LYS A 221 -9.87 11.16 -7.53
N ALA A 222 -9.02 10.17 -7.84
CA ALA A 222 -8.12 10.25 -8.97
C ALA A 222 -8.89 10.50 -10.28
N SER A 223 -10.06 9.87 -10.46
CA SER A 223 -10.89 10.06 -11.66
C SER A 223 -11.50 11.45 -11.77
N TYR A 224 -11.80 12.12 -10.66
CA TYR A 224 -12.38 13.48 -10.68
C TYR A 224 -11.35 14.59 -10.88
N HIS A 225 -10.09 14.34 -10.56
CA HIS A 225 -9.02 15.35 -10.60
C HIS A 225 -8.13 15.24 -11.85
N THR A 226 -8.68 14.73 -12.94
CA THR A 226 -7.94 14.45 -14.16
C THR A 226 -8.69 14.94 -15.39
N ASP A 227 -7.95 15.35 -16.40
CA ASP A 227 -8.46 15.63 -17.74
C ASP A 227 -8.95 14.39 -18.49
N LYS A 228 -8.58 13.18 -18.01
CA LYS A 228 -9.04 11.88 -18.53
C LYS A 228 -10.36 11.39 -17.90
N LEU A 229 -11.18 12.28 -17.32
CA LEU A 229 -12.44 11.89 -16.65
C LEU A 229 -13.34 11.03 -17.53
N GLU A 230 -13.50 11.37 -18.83
CA GLU A 230 -14.31 10.58 -19.76
C GLU A 230 -13.72 9.19 -20.02
N PHE A 231 -12.39 9.09 -20.09
CA PHE A 231 -11.69 7.82 -20.22
C PHE A 231 -12.01 6.89 -19.02
N PHE A 232 -11.92 7.41 -17.79
CA PHE A 232 -12.26 6.65 -16.59
C PHE A 232 -13.74 6.28 -16.51
N ARG A 233 -14.63 7.20 -16.86
CA ARG A 233 -16.08 6.90 -16.95
C ARG A 233 -16.36 5.77 -17.93
N GLY A 234 -15.75 5.81 -19.12
CA GLY A 234 -15.88 4.77 -20.12
C GLY A 234 -15.42 3.39 -19.61
N MET A 235 -14.32 3.35 -18.85
CA MET A 235 -13.85 2.11 -18.23
C MET A 235 -14.83 1.56 -17.19
N VAL A 236 -15.36 2.41 -16.30
CA VAL A 236 -16.33 2.01 -15.28
C VAL A 236 -17.61 1.50 -15.92
N GLU A 237 -18.14 2.21 -16.91
CA GLU A 237 -19.35 1.79 -17.65
C GLU A 237 -19.14 0.46 -18.38
N GLU A 238 -18.01 0.25 -19.03
CA GLU A 238 -17.70 -1.00 -19.70
C GLU A 238 -17.58 -2.14 -18.69
N GLN A 239 -16.86 -1.92 -17.58
CA GLN A 239 -16.74 -2.88 -16.51
C GLN A 239 -18.11 -3.30 -15.98
N GLN A 240 -19.00 -2.34 -15.69
CA GLN A 240 -20.33 -2.64 -15.18
C GLN A 240 -21.19 -3.43 -16.17
N LYS A 241 -21.11 -3.10 -17.46
CA LYS A 241 -21.87 -3.81 -18.51
C LYS A 241 -21.49 -5.30 -18.61
N ILE A 242 -20.21 -5.63 -18.38
CA ILE A 242 -19.72 -7.00 -18.57
C ILE A 242 -19.50 -7.76 -17.25
N LEU A 243 -19.67 -7.11 -16.10
CA LEU A 243 -19.37 -7.69 -14.78
C LEU A 243 -20.04 -9.04 -14.52
N ASN A 244 -21.30 -9.20 -14.98
CA ASN A 244 -22.08 -10.42 -14.80
C ASN A 244 -21.94 -11.43 -15.94
N THR A 245 -21.32 -11.04 -17.06
CA THR A 245 -21.19 -11.88 -18.25
C THR A 245 -19.74 -12.32 -18.50
N ASP A 246 -18.79 -11.49 -18.16
CA ASP A 246 -17.36 -11.75 -18.25
C ASP A 246 -16.62 -11.11 -17.08
N TYR A 247 -16.70 -11.78 -15.93
CA TYR A 247 -16.05 -11.33 -14.70
C TYR A 247 -14.54 -11.12 -14.85
N ALA A 248 -13.87 -12.00 -15.59
CA ALA A 248 -12.43 -11.93 -15.82
C ALA A 248 -12.04 -10.64 -16.55
N LYS A 249 -12.76 -10.32 -17.64
CA LYS A 249 -12.54 -9.09 -18.40
C LYS A 249 -12.89 -7.85 -17.56
N ALA A 250 -13.98 -7.90 -16.80
CA ALA A 250 -14.38 -6.80 -15.93
C ALA A 250 -13.29 -6.49 -14.88
N MET A 251 -12.68 -7.52 -14.27
CA MET A 251 -11.58 -7.32 -13.31
C MET A 251 -10.32 -6.79 -13.98
N ASN A 252 -10.02 -7.19 -15.21
CA ASN A 252 -8.91 -6.62 -15.96
C ASN A 252 -9.11 -5.12 -16.21
N ILE A 253 -10.30 -4.70 -16.60
CA ILE A 253 -10.63 -3.27 -16.79
C ILE A 253 -10.46 -2.52 -15.48
N ARG A 254 -10.96 -3.06 -14.36
CA ARG A 254 -10.79 -2.45 -13.04
C ARG A 254 -9.32 -2.28 -12.67
N PHE A 255 -8.51 -3.27 -12.97
CA PHE A 255 -7.08 -3.22 -12.68
C PHE A 255 -6.36 -2.15 -13.51
N VAL A 256 -6.66 -2.08 -14.82
CA VAL A 256 -6.17 -1.00 -15.69
C VAL A 256 -6.61 0.37 -15.16
N TYR A 257 -7.84 0.49 -14.69
CA TYR A 257 -8.33 1.72 -14.08
C TYR A 257 -7.48 2.16 -12.90
N GLN A 258 -7.13 1.24 -11.99
CA GLN A 258 -6.25 1.52 -10.85
C GLN A 258 -4.85 1.96 -11.30
N LEU A 259 -4.27 1.27 -12.28
CA LEU A 259 -2.95 1.62 -12.82
C LEU A 259 -2.97 2.94 -13.59
N ALA A 260 -4.01 3.18 -14.40
CA ALA A 260 -4.17 4.42 -15.14
C ALA A 260 -4.32 5.64 -14.22
N ALA A 261 -4.90 5.45 -13.02
CA ALA A 261 -5.02 6.50 -12.03
C ALA A 261 -3.64 6.97 -11.50
N LEU A 262 -2.59 6.16 -11.62
CA LEU A 262 -1.21 6.57 -11.29
C LEU A 262 -0.60 7.56 -12.29
N ASP A 263 -1.20 7.71 -13.46
CA ASP A 263 -0.81 8.71 -14.46
C ASP A 263 -1.02 10.15 -13.94
N PHE A 264 -1.78 10.30 -12.89
CA PHE A 264 -1.99 11.59 -12.26
C PHE A 264 -1.12 11.68 -11.01
N LYS A 265 -0.75 12.89 -10.61
CA LYS A 265 -0.06 13.17 -9.34
C LYS A 265 -0.93 12.73 -8.16
N ALA A 266 -1.28 11.47 -8.15
CA ALA A 266 -2.29 10.84 -7.31
C ALA A 266 -1.85 10.69 -5.86
N ASN A 267 -0.59 11.01 -5.53
CA ASN A 267 -0.05 10.93 -4.18
C ASN A 267 -0.90 11.65 -3.12
N ASN A 268 -1.70 12.65 -3.54
CA ASN A 268 -2.54 13.44 -2.64
C ASN A 268 -3.99 12.94 -2.55
N TYR A 269 -4.40 11.97 -3.36
CA TYR A 269 -5.81 11.58 -3.47
C TYR A 269 -6.18 10.35 -2.65
N VAL A 270 -5.21 9.55 -2.23
CA VAL A 270 -5.47 8.40 -1.36
C VAL A 270 -5.76 8.89 0.04
N ASP A 271 -6.86 8.45 0.60
CA ASP A 271 -7.25 8.73 1.98
C ASP A 271 -7.04 7.51 2.89
N LEU A 272 -7.15 7.78 4.17
CA LEU A 272 -7.22 6.75 5.20
C LEU A 272 -8.68 6.49 5.56
N GLU A 273 -9.00 5.22 5.78
CA GLU A 273 -10.15 4.88 6.60
C GLU A 273 -9.94 5.54 7.96
N GLY A 274 -10.96 6.25 8.44
CA GLY A 274 -10.84 7.05 9.65
C GLY A 274 -10.33 6.27 10.86
N MET A 275 -9.87 6.97 11.87
CA MET A 275 -9.32 6.38 13.12
C MET A 275 -10.31 5.48 13.88
N ASP A 276 -11.60 5.50 13.51
CA ASP A 276 -12.61 4.54 14.02
C ASP A 276 -12.28 3.08 13.71
N TYR A 277 -11.37 2.83 12.76
CA TYR A 277 -10.94 1.50 12.36
C TYR A 277 -9.58 1.09 12.96
N LEU A 278 -9.00 1.87 13.87
CA LEU A 278 -7.74 1.52 14.55
C LEU A 278 -7.78 0.14 15.17
N ASP A 279 -8.91 -0.24 15.80
CA ASP A 279 -9.08 -1.55 16.45
C ASP A 279 -8.95 -2.73 15.48
N ARG A 280 -8.94 -2.48 14.17
CA ARG A 280 -8.98 -3.50 13.13
C ARG A 280 -7.63 -3.77 12.50
N ASN A 281 -6.68 -2.90 12.72
CA ASN A 281 -5.39 -2.90 12.03
C ASN A 281 -4.23 -2.93 13.03
N THR A 282 -4.18 -4.02 13.82
CA THR A 282 -3.08 -4.26 14.75
C THR A 282 -1.89 -4.84 14.00
N HIS A 283 -0.74 -4.21 14.17
CA HIS A 283 0.54 -4.64 13.62
C HIS A 283 1.43 -5.22 14.72
N TYR A 284 2.11 -6.30 14.36
CA TYR A 284 3.16 -6.91 15.16
C TYR A 284 4.45 -6.86 14.34
N LEU A 285 5.29 -5.90 14.64
CA LEU A 285 6.50 -5.58 13.89
C LEU A 285 7.74 -6.06 14.63
N ALA A 286 8.70 -6.61 13.91
CA ALA A 286 10.01 -6.94 14.44
C ALA A 286 11.10 -6.23 13.64
N ILE A 287 11.95 -5.47 14.32
CA ILE A 287 13.06 -4.74 13.72
C ILE A 287 14.35 -5.08 14.49
N LYS A 288 15.40 -5.45 13.77
CA LYS A 288 16.69 -5.63 14.35
C LYS A 288 17.38 -4.28 14.52
N VAL A 289 17.92 -4.00 15.71
CA VAL A 289 18.73 -2.82 16.00
C VAL A 289 20.03 -3.29 16.62
N ASP A 290 21.14 -3.06 15.95
CA ASP A 290 22.45 -3.46 16.42
C ASP A 290 22.96 -2.61 17.58
N ASN A 291 24.19 -2.89 18.06
CA ASN A 291 24.77 -2.15 19.17
C ASN A 291 25.22 -0.73 18.79
N ASN A 292 25.32 -0.42 17.51
CA ASN A 292 25.60 0.92 17.03
C ASN A 292 24.32 1.76 16.85
N GLY A 293 23.13 1.16 17.09
CA GLY A 293 21.82 1.78 16.90
C GLY A 293 21.37 1.76 15.42
N GLU A 294 22.01 0.98 14.55
CA GLU A 294 21.57 0.82 13.17
C GLU A 294 20.47 -0.22 13.09
N ALA A 295 19.35 0.20 12.46
CA ALA A 295 18.18 -0.65 12.29
C ALA A 295 18.22 -1.40 10.95
N SER A 296 17.72 -2.63 10.94
CA SER A 296 17.49 -3.40 9.71
C SER A 296 16.10 -4.07 9.72
N LEU A 297 15.40 -3.91 8.60
CA LEU A 297 14.08 -4.48 8.32
C LEU A 297 14.22 -5.55 7.25
N ASP A 298 13.72 -6.76 7.52
CA ASP A 298 13.49 -7.73 6.47
C ASP A 298 12.27 -7.36 5.60
N ASN A 299 12.16 -7.98 4.44
CA ASN A 299 11.11 -7.64 3.47
C ASN A 299 9.69 -7.93 4.01
N GLU A 300 9.51 -8.94 4.89
CA GLU A 300 8.21 -9.27 5.46
C GLU A 300 7.77 -8.21 6.50
N ASN A 301 8.66 -7.82 7.39
CA ASN A 301 8.39 -6.76 8.37
C ASN A 301 8.24 -5.40 7.68
N LEU A 302 9.01 -5.13 6.64
CA LEU A 302 8.86 -3.91 5.83
C LEU A 302 7.50 -3.87 5.14
N ALA A 303 7.08 -4.96 4.49
CA ALA A 303 5.76 -5.04 3.86
C ALA A 303 4.62 -4.91 4.88
N ASN A 304 4.80 -5.44 6.11
CA ASN A 304 3.84 -5.27 7.19
C ASN A 304 3.77 -3.81 7.67
N LEU A 305 4.91 -3.15 7.86
CA LEU A 305 4.98 -1.75 8.23
C LEU A 305 4.26 -0.84 7.22
N LEU A 306 4.44 -1.11 5.93
CA LEU A 306 3.87 -0.35 4.83
C LEU A 306 2.44 -0.79 4.45
N GLN A 307 1.83 -1.72 5.20
CA GLN A 307 0.48 -2.26 4.97
C GLN A 307 0.29 -2.90 3.58
N ILE A 308 1.34 -3.45 3.02
CA ILE A 308 1.33 -4.16 1.73
C ILE A 308 1.62 -5.66 1.89
N SER A 309 1.64 -6.16 3.12
CA SER A 309 1.84 -7.59 3.40
C SER A 309 0.66 -8.42 2.94
N MET A 310 0.95 -9.56 2.31
CA MET A 310 -0.07 -10.57 1.94
C MET A 310 -0.47 -11.46 3.11
N LYS A 311 0.29 -11.45 4.19
CA LYS A 311 -0.01 -12.17 5.42
C LYS A 311 -0.76 -11.24 6.37
N ALA A 312 -1.94 -11.66 6.80
CA ALA A 312 -2.67 -10.95 7.84
C ALA A 312 -1.84 -10.96 9.11
N SER A 313 -1.36 -9.79 9.52
CA SER A 313 -0.50 -9.55 10.68
C SER A 313 0.60 -10.61 10.85
N ASN A 314 1.78 -10.20 11.12
CA ASN A 314 2.90 -11.12 11.28
C ASN A 314 2.64 -12.07 12.49
N GLU A 315 2.00 -13.21 12.22
CA GLU A 315 1.58 -14.16 13.27
C GLU A 315 2.77 -14.65 14.12
N ALA A 316 3.97 -14.73 13.52
CA ALA A 316 5.17 -15.11 14.25
C ALA A 316 5.55 -14.06 15.32
N ASN A 317 5.38 -12.77 15.00
CA ASN A 317 5.66 -11.69 15.97
C ASN A 317 4.53 -11.53 16.99
N LYS A 318 3.30 -11.89 16.63
CA LYS A 318 2.15 -11.87 17.53
C LYS A 318 2.40 -12.75 18.77
N GLY A 319 2.95 -13.96 18.58
CA GLY A 319 3.30 -14.87 19.66
C GLY A 319 4.28 -14.30 20.71
N LYS A 320 4.97 -13.19 20.37
CA LYS A 320 5.81 -12.49 21.35
C LYS A 320 5.00 -11.70 22.40
N PHE A 321 3.74 -11.44 22.14
CA PHE A 321 2.85 -10.63 23.00
C PHE A 321 1.75 -11.46 23.67
N GLU A 322 1.68 -12.74 23.36
CA GLU A 322 0.86 -13.75 24.04
C GLU A 322 1.69 -14.46 25.11
#